data_862789fae511395906c3032857b3ab64
#
_entry.id   862789fae511395906c3032857b3ab64
#
_cell.length_a   1.000
_cell.length_b   1.000
_cell.length_c   1.000
_cell.angle_alpha   90.00
_cell.angle_beta   90.00
_cell.angle_gamma   90.00
#
_symmetry.space_group_name_H-M   'P 1'
#
loop_
_entity.id
_entity.type
_entity.pdbx_description
1 polymer ?
#
loop_
_entity_poly.entity_id
_entity_poly.type
_entity_poly.pdbx_seq_one_letter_code
_entity_poly.pdbx_strand_id
1 'polypeptide(L)'
;MEQNSNQVVIAGAGLAGLAAAATAARAGARVLLLDEKSPGGRARTDEMDGFRFNRGPHAIYLGGPGRQVAGRLGVRPAVHTPPPRGARLLAGGRLYPALSRRLLGLRAAAQLAAAYTRVYRTAPGEWPVTSTRDWLASLDLTPKAAAMLEFFVRVATYTADLDALPADVAFAQLHGALKYVGYPDEGWQVLVDGLLAAATGAGAEFRAHTRVAGIEGEPGAWRVRTQAGEEIPAAAAVVATGTPAGTRRLLPAAPHWDGLGPEVTAACLDLGVRHTRTRLAFGLDEPLYLSPHAPGGALAPAGRGMVHVARYGATAPDADRARLESFAAAAGIAAGDIAASRFLPNMTVVTAMPALGRGLAGRPPVSVASAAGLFVAGDWAGPAGWLSDASLASGEQAGRLAAAAAMPDGQRGRRPPAVPGQRSGADVPARR
;
A
#
# COMPACT_ATOMS: atom_id res chain seq x y z
N MET A 1 -30.13 -4.62 -27.20
CA MET A 1 -29.28 -3.48 -26.76
C MET A 1 -29.39 -3.15 -25.26
N GLU A 2 -30.22 -3.83 -24.48
CA GLU A 2 -30.41 -3.56 -23.03
C GLU A 2 -29.39 -4.23 -22.10
N GLN A 3 -28.59 -5.18 -22.56
CA GLN A 3 -27.72 -6.01 -21.66
C GLN A 3 -26.46 -5.32 -21.10
N ASN A 4 -26.10 -4.11 -21.56
CA ASN A 4 -24.84 -3.45 -21.16
C ASN A 4 -25.01 -2.12 -20.40
N SER A 5 -26.26 -1.76 -20.05
CA SER A 5 -26.55 -0.43 -19.48
C SER A 5 -25.94 -0.13 -18.11
N ASN A 6 -25.44 -1.14 -17.38
CA ASN A 6 -24.81 -0.96 -16.05
C ASN A 6 -23.48 -1.72 -15.90
N GLN A 7 -22.81 -2.06 -17.02
CA GLN A 7 -21.53 -2.77 -16.93
C GLN A 7 -20.38 -1.83 -16.60
N VAL A 8 -19.63 -2.19 -15.57
CA VAL A 8 -18.35 -1.58 -15.19
C VAL A 8 -17.24 -2.55 -15.51
N VAL A 9 -16.27 -2.12 -16.34
CA VAL A 9 -15.07 -2.91 -16.62
C VAL A 9 -13.90 -2.34 -15.84
N ILE A 10 -13.18 -3.22 -15.16
CA ILE A 10 -12.03 -2.84 -14.33
C ILE A 10 -10.77 -3.52 -14.89
N ALA A 11 -9.78 -2.74 -15.26
CA ALA A 11 -8.49 -3.21 -15.75
C ALA A 11 -7.45 -3.22 -14.62
N GLY A 12 -6.99 -4.42 -14.23
CA GLY A 12 -6.00 -4.65 -13.18
C GLY A 12 -6.60 -5.16 -11.88
N ALA A 13 -6.19 -6.35 -11.44
CA ALA A 13 -6.61 -7.02 -10.21
C ALA A 13 -5.57 -6.90 -9.08
N GLY A 14 -4.89 -5.75 -8.98
CA GLY A 14 -4.15 -5.35 -7.77
C GLY A 14 -5.11 -4.88 -6.67
N LEU A 15 -4.60 -4.46 -5.50
CA LEU A 15 -5.43 -4.02 -4.37
C LEU A 15 -6.45 -2.93 -4.77
N ALA A 16 -6.04 -1.98 -5.61
CA ALA A 16 -6.92 -0.91 -6.06
C ALA A 16 -8.07 -1.43 -6.92
N GLY A 17 -7.78 -2.26 -7.92
CA GLY A 17 -8.81 -2.84 -8.78
C GLY A 17 -9.74 -3.81 -8.07
N LEU A 18 -9.20 -4.63 -7.16
CA LEU A 18 -9.99 -5.52 -6.31
C LEU A 18 -10.95 -4.75 -5.39
N ALA A 19 -10.46 -3.66 -4.76
CA ALA A 19 -11.30 -2.79 -3.94
C ALA A 19 -12.38 -2.09 -4.80
N ALA A 20 -12.04 -1.63 -6.01
CA ALA A 20 -12.99 -1.05 -6.93
C ALA A 20 -14.07 -2.07 -7.37
N ALA A 21 -13.65 -3.30 -7.69
CA ALA A 21 -14.57 -4.36 -8.11
C ALA A 21 -15.56 -4.74 -7.00
N ALA A 22 -15.04 -4.98 -5.78
CA ALA A 22 -15.90 -5.30 -4.64
C ALA A 22 -16.86 -4.16 -4.29
N THR A 23 -16.41 -2.91 -4.40
CA THR A 23 -17.24 -1.74 -4.12
C THR A 23 -18.32 -1.55 -5.18
N ALA A 24 -17.99 -1.63 -6.46
CA ALA A 24 -18.92 -1.44 -7.55
C ALA A 24 -19.97 -2.56 -7.61
N ALA A 25 -19.56 -3.82 -7.42
CA ALA A 25 -20.46 -4.97 -7.40
C ALA A 25 -21.45 -4.88 -6.23
N ARG A 26 -21.00 -4.51 -5.03
CA ARG A 26 -21.88 -4.27 -3.87
C ARG A 26 -22.85 -3.12 -4.06
N ALA A 27 -22.49 -2.16 -4.89
CA ALA A 27 -23.40 -1.07 -5.27
C ALA A 27 -24.41 -1.47 -6.35
N GLY A 28 -24.39 -2.73 -6.85
CA GLY A 28 -25.33 -3.28 -7.82
C GLY A 28 -24.91 -3.13 -9.29
N ALA A 29 -23.68 -2.69 -9.56
CA ALA A 29 -23.15 -2.68 -10.91
C ALA A 29 -22.78 -4.10 -11.37
N ARG A 30 -22.96 -4.39 -12.66
CA ARG A 30 -22.42 -5.58 -13.29
C ARG A 30 -20.92 -5.37 -13.52
N VAL A 31 -20.08 -6.10 -12.81
CA VAL A 31 -18.63 -5.86 -12.81
C VAL A 31 -17.91 -6.97 -13.56
N LEU A 32 -17.01 -6.57 -14.47
CA LEU A 32 -16.03 -7.43 -15.10
C LEU A 32 -14.62 -6.94 -14.75
N LEU A 33 -13.89 -7.73 -13.96
CA LEU A 33 -12.51 -7.47 -13.56
C LEU A 33 -11.55 -8.25 -14.44
N LEU A 34 -10.60 -7.57 -15.08
CA LEU A 34 -9.61 -8.14 -16.00
C LEU A 34 -8.20 -7.96 -15.47
N ASP A 35 -7.36 -8.98 -15.56
CA ASP A 35 -5.93 -8.87 -15.29
C ASP A 35 -5.11 -9.71 -16.26
N GLU A 36 -3.94 -9.22 -16.64
CA GLU A 36 -2.99 -9.97 -17.50
C GLU A 36 -2.37 -11.18 -16.81
N LYS A 37 -2.45 -11.24 -15.48
CA LYS A 37 -1.85 -12.28 -14.60
C LYS A 37 -2.86 -12.76 -13.57
N SER A 38 -2.38 -13.55 -12.63
CA SER A 38 -3.11 -13.88 -11.40
C SER A 38 -3.30 -12.64 -10.54
N PRO A 39 -4.37 -12.57 -9.72
CA PRO A 39 -4.71 -11.38 -8.94
C PRO A 39 -3.65 -11.06 -7.88
N GLY A 40 -3.62 -9.79 -7.47
CA GLY A 40 -2.82 -9.29 -6.36
C GLY A 40 -1.70 -8.34 -6.74
N GLY A 41 -1.14 -8.44 -7.94
CA GLY A 41 -0.05 -7.55 -8.38
C GLY A 41 1.13 -7.55 -7.40
N ARG A 42 1.48 -6.38 -6.85
CA ARG A 42 2.55 -6.22 -5.84
C ARG A 42 2.20 -6.82 -4.47
N ALA A 43 0.93 -7.02 -4.17
CA ALA A 43 0.47 -7.60 -2.91
C ALA A 43 0.47 -9.15 -2.90
N ARG A 44 0.96 -9.79 -3.94
CA ARG A 44 1.05 -11.26 -3.98
C ARG A 44 2.05 -11.79 -2.97
N THR A 45 1.74 -12.99 -2.49
CA THR A 45 2.66 -13.85 -1.75
C THR A 45 3.02 -15.03 -2.66
N ASP A 46 4.31 -15.28 -2.86
CA ASP A 46 4.81 -16.37 -3.69
C ASP A 46 5.35 -17.48 -2.77
N GLU A 47 5.18 -18.74 -3.16
CA GLU A 47 5.69 -19.89 -2.41
C GLU A 47 7.01 -20.40 -3.02
N MET A 48 8.00 -20.67 -2.16
CA MET A 48 9.30 -21.22 -2.54
C MET A 48 9.90 -22.00 -1.36
N ASP A 49 10.29 -23.24 -1.59
CA ASP A 49 10.92 -24.14 -0.61
C ASP A 49 10.14 -24.28 0.71
N GLY A 50 8.80 -24.25 0.63
CA GLY A 50 7.89 -24.30 1.76
C GLY A 50 7.76 -23.00 2.55
N PHE A 51 8.38 -21.92 2.08
CA PHE A 51 8.20 -20.56 2.60
C PHE A 51 7.26 -19.76 1.71
N ARG A 52 6.45 -18.89 2.30
CA ARG A 52 5.54 -17.98 1.61
C ARG A 52 6.10 -16.55 1.71
N PHE A 53 6.71 -16.08 0.64
CA PHE A 53 7.33 -14.76 0.56
C PHE A 53 6.34 -13.73 0.02
N ASN A 54 6.03 -12.71 0.82
CA ASN A 54 5.45 -11.48 0.28
C ASN A 54 6.47 -10.84 -0.69
N ARG A 55 6.00 -10.05 -1.64
CA ARG A 55 6.90 -9.31 -2.54
C ARG A 55 7.51 -8.11 -1.84
N GLY A 56 8.44 -8.38 -0.93
CA GLY A 56 9.06 -7.42 -0.04
C GLY A 56 8.30 -7.20 1.28
N PRO A 57 8.84 -6.34 2.16
CA PRO A 57 8.23 -6.07 3.46
C PRO A 57 6.94 -5.28 3.28
N HIS A 58 5.84 -5.85 3.74
CA HIS A 58 4.52 -5.25 3.69
C HIS A 58 3.92 -5.18 5.08
N ALA A 59 3.38 -4.02 5.46
CA ALA A 59 2.69 -3.82 6.72
C ALA A 59 1.33 -3.14 6.49
N ILE A 60 0.34 -3.53 7.27
CA ILE A 60 -0.97 -2.85 7.33
C ILE A 60 -0.90 -1.78 8.41
N TYR A 61 -1.17 -0.53 8.07
CA TYR A 61 -1.36 0.54 9.04
C TYR A 61 -2.74 0.36 9.70
N LEU A 62 -2.77 -0.04 10.98
CA LEU A 62 -4.01 -0.38 11.67
C LEU A 62 -4.96 0.82 11.83
N GLY A 63 -4.41 2.03 11.82
CA GLY A 63 -5.17 3.28 11.80
C GLY A 63 -5.41 3.87 10.42
N GLY A 64 -4.87 3.26 9.36
CA GLY A 64 -4.91 3.78 8.01
C GLY A 64 -6.25 3.59 7.29
N PRO A 65 -6.49 4.36 6.22
CA PRO A 65 -7.72 4.23 5.43
C PRO A 65 -7.85 2.88 4.75
N GLY A 66 -6.74 2.23 4.37
CA GLY A 66 -6.78 0.91 3.74
C GLY A 66 -7.37 -0.18 4.64
N ARG A 67 -7.02 -0.17 5.93
CA ARG A 67 -7.63 -1.08 6.91
C ARG A 67 -9.14 -0.86 7.05
N GLN A 68 -9.57 0.40 6.99
CA GLN A 68 -10.98 0.75 7.05
C GLN A 68 -11.74 0.29 5.80
N VAL A 69 -11.16 0.50 4.60
CA VAL A 69 -11.74 0.03 3.33
C VAL A 69 -11.87 -1.49 3.34
N ALA A 70 -10.80 -2.22 3.64
CA ALA A 70 -10.84 -3.68 3.75
C ALA A 70 -11.93 -4.15 4.72
N GLY A 71 -12.05 -3.51 5.88
CA GLY A 71 -13.08 -3.79 6.87
C GLY A 71 -14.51 -3.56 6.37
N ARG A 72 -14.77 -2.46 5.63
CA ARG A 72 -16.08 -2.20 4.99
C ARG A 72 -16.40 -3.25 3.93
N LEU A 73 -15.39 -3.74 3.23
CA LEU A 73 -15.52 -4.83 2.24
C LEU A 73 -15.55 -6.23 2.89
N GLY A 74 -15.59 -6.31 4.22
CA GLY A 74 -15.69 -7.58 4.95
C GLY A 74 -14.37 -8.33 5.09
N VAL A 75 -13.25 -7.73 4.67
CA VAL A 75 -11.92 -8.35 4.69
C VAL A 75 -11.18 -7.92 5.96
N ARG A 76 -11.01 -8.86 6.89
CA ARG A 76 -10.40 -8.63 8.21
C ARG A 76 -9.39 -9.72 8.53
N PRO A 77 -8.21 -9.71 7.87
CA PRO A 77 -7.21 -10.71 8.14
C PRO A 77 -6.75 -10.65 9.61
N ALA A 78 -6.42 -11.79 10.17
CA ALA A 78 -5.66 -11.86 11.41
C ALA A 78 -4.29 -11.23 11.18
N VAL A 79 -3.86 -10.40 12.12
CA VAL A 79 -2.58 -9.69 12.04
C VAL A 79 -1.87 -9.75 13.38
N HIS A 80 -0.57 -9.93 13.36
CA HIS A 80 0.27 -9.72 14.53
C HIS A 80 1.04 -8.41 14.41
N THR A 81 1.30 -7.78 15.55
CA THR A 81 2.16 -6.60 15.65
C THR A 81 3.50 -7.05 16.23
N PRO A 82 4.62 -6.83 15.52
CA PRO A 82 5.92 -7.18 16.07
C PRO A 82 6.18 -6.35 17.34
N PRO A 83 6.58 -7.00 18.45
CA PRO A 83 6.83 -6.28 19.68
C PRO A 83 8.00 -5.30 19.48
N PRO A 84 7.87 -4.02 19.87
CA PRO A 84 8.97 -3.05 19.75
C PRO A 84 10.10 -3.37 20.73
N ARG A 85 9.81 -4.17 21.77
CA ARG A 85 10.81 -4.63 22.74
C ARG A 85 11.81 -5.55 22.05
N GLY A 86 13.09 -5.19 22.12
CA GLY A 86 14.18 -5.94 21.50
C GLY A 86 14.53 -5.46 20.10
N ALA A 87 13.84 -4.48 19.52
CA ALA A 87 14.26 -3.83 18.29
C ALA A 87 15.67 -3.24 18.41
N ARG A 88 16.45 -3.30 17.32
CA ARG A 88 17.83 -2.85 17.25
C ARG A 88 17.97 -1.73 16.24
N LEU A 89 18.89 -0.79 16.51
CA LEU A 89 19.29 0.26 15.58
C LEU A 89 20.79 0.08 15.25
N LEU A 90 21.10 0.00 13.98
CA LEU A 90 22.46 0.05 13.46
C LEU A 90 22.87 1.52 13.35
N ALA A 91 23.91 1.91 14.09
CA ALA A 91 24.48 3.25 14.07
C ALA A 91 25.99 3.16 14.16
N GLY A 92 26.74 3.84 13.27
CA GLY A 92 28.20 3.78 13.20
C GLY A 92 28.73 2.35 13.10
N GLY A 93 28.07 1.48 12.33
CA GLY A 93 28.45 0.08 12.14
C GLY A 93 28.16 -0.86 13.31
N ARG A 94 27.49 -0.41 14.39
CA ARG A 94 27.19 -1.21 15.59
C ARG A 94 25.69 -1.23 15.89
N LEU A 95 25.20 -2.39 16.34
CA LEU A 95 23.79 -2.56 16.75
C LEU A 95 23.60 -2.20 18.23
N TYR A 96 22.65 -1.32 18.46
CA TYR A 96 22.21 -0.87 19.80
C TYR A 96 20.74 -1.25 20.03
N PRO A 97 20.29 -1.47 21.28
CA PRO A 97 18.87 -1.46 21.58
C PRO A 97 18.23 -0.14 21.13
N ALA A 98 17.05 -0.19 20.50
CA ALA A 98 16.40 1.00 19.92
C ALA A 98 16.16 2.12 20.94
N LEU A 99 15.90 1.78 22.20
CA LEU A 99 15.72 2.72 23.31
C LEU A 99 17.02 2.98 24.10
N SER A 100 18.18 2.82 23.48
CA SER A 100 19.47 3.05 24.14
C SER A 100 19.67 4.53 24.48
N ARG A 101 20.04 4.85 25.72
CA ARG A 101 20.45 6.21 26.12
C ARG A 101 21.65 6.75 25.32
N ARG A 102 22.46 5.87 24.73
CA ARG A 102 23.58 6.24 23.84
C ARG A 102 23.10 6.87 22.53
N LEU A 103 21.99 6.34 21.98
CA LEU A 103 21.38 6.86 20.75
C LEU A 103 20.47 8.07 21.03
N LEU A 104 19.78 8.06 22.16
CA LEU A 104 18.76 9.06 22.50
C LEU A 104 19.00 9.57 23.93
N GLY A 105 19.58 10.76 24.08
CA GLY A 105 19.72 11.45 25.36
C GLY A 105 18.38 12.16 25.76
N LEU A 106 18.26 12.62 27.00
CA LEU A 106 17.03 13.24 27.52
C LEU A 106 16.57 14.43 26.67
N ARG A 107 17.52 15.31 26.25
CA ARG A 107 17.20 16.48 25.40
C ARG A 107 16.63 16.03 24.05
N ALA A 108 17.24 15.08 23.38
CA ALA A 108 16.76 14.57 22.10
C ALA A 108 15.41 13.87 22.25
N ALA A 109 15.18 13.13 23.33
CA ALA A 109 13.87 12.53 23.63
C ALA A 109 12.78 13.56 23.81
N ALA A 110 13.05 14.66 24.54
CA ALA A 110 12.11 15.75 24.71
C ALA A 110 11.79 16.45 23.36
N GLN A 111 12.81 16.70 22.53
CA GLN A 111 12.63 17.29 21.20
C GLN A 111 11.79 16.36 20.27
N LEU A 112 12.04 15.07 20.30
CA LEU A 112 11.22 14.10 19.55
C LEU A 112 9.76 14.09 20.02
N ALA A 113 9.52 14.08 21.33
CA ALA A 113 8.18 14.13 21.89
C ALA A 113 7.45 15.41 21.46
N ALA A 114 8.15 16.56 21.46
CA ALA A 114 7.61 17.82 20.97
C ALA A 114 7.28 17.78 19.47
N ALA A 115 8.18 17.24 18.63
CA ALA A 115 7.96 17.09 17.20
C ALA A 115 6.75 16.19 16.90
N TYR A 116 6.66 15.02 17.57
CA TYR A 116 5.50 14.14 17.45
C TYR A 116 4.20 14.80 17.91
N THR A 117 4.23 15.55 19.01
CA THR A 117 3.07 16.30 19.50
C THR A 117 2.61 17.33 18.47
N ARG A 118 3.56 18.03 17.82
CA ARG A 118 3.26 18.98 16.75
C ARG A 118 2.62 18.26 15.56
N VAL A 119 3.23 17.18 15.05
CA VAL A 119 2.67 16.37 13.95
C VAL A 119 1.24 15.94 14.30
N TYR A 120 1.03 15.43 15.51
CA TYR A 120 -0.28 14.91 15.93
C TYR A 120 -1.35 15.99 16.07
N ARG A 121 -0.99 17.21 16.52
CA ARG A 121 -1.93 18.31 16.72
C ARG A 121 -2.24 19.11 15.47
N THR A 122 -1.39 19.05 14.45
CA THR A 122 -1.61 19.76 13.19
C THR A 122 -2.71 19.04 12.38
N ALA A 123 -3.75 19.78 12.00
CA ALA A 123 -4.85 19.21 11.21
C ALA A 123 -4.38 18.82 9.81
N PRO A 124 -4.97 17.78 9.19
CA PRO A 124 -4.54 17.30 7.86
C PRO A 124 -4.49 18.38 6.76
N GLY A 125 -5.40 19.38 6.80
CA GLY A 125 -5.40 20.49 5.84
C GLY A 125 -4.30 21.53 6.06
N GLU A 126 -3.58 21.46 7.19
CA GLU A 126 -2.50 22.39 7.57
C GLU A 126 -1.12 21.77 7.46
N TRP A 127 -1.04 20.51 7.00
CA TRP A 127 0.24 19.84 6.85
C TRP A 127 1.11 20.51 5.78
N PRO A 128 2.42 20.71 6.05
CA PRO A 128 3.30 21.35 5.10
C PRO A 128 3.50 20.49 3.85
N VAL A 129 3.52 21.12 2.69
CA VAL A 129 3.78 20.48 1.39
C VAL A 129 5.19 20.77 0.84
N THR A 130 6.05 21.38 1.64
CA THR A 130 7.49 21.51 1.39
C THR A 130 8.16 20.15 1.43
N SER A 131 9.47 20.05 1.11
CA SER A 131 10.19 18.80 1.29
C SER A 131 10.21 18.39 2.78
N THR A 132 10.24 17.09 3.01
CA THR A 132 10.39 16.57 4.38
C THR A 132 11.74 17.00 5.00
N ARG A 133 12.78 17.14 4.18
CA ARG A 133 14.08 17.66 4.62
C ARG A 133 13.99 19.07 5.13
N ASP A 134 13.34 19.98 4.39
CA ASP A 134 13.16 21.37 4.81
C ASP A 134 12.30 21.47 6.06
N TRP A 135 11.26 20.66 6.16
CA TRP A 135 10.45 20.59 7.38
C TRP A 135 11.29 20.15 8.59
N LEU A 136 12.10 19.08 8.45
CA LEU A 136 12.97 18.61 9.53
C LEU A 136 13.99 19.68 9.93
N ALA A 137 14.59 20.38 8.96
CA ALA A 137 15.53 21.47 9.22
C ALA A 137 14.89 22.64 9.99
N SER A 138 13.58 22.89 9.75
CA SER A 138 12.84 23.98 10.46
C SER A 138 12.58 23.70 11.95
N LEU A 139 12.86 22.49 12.44
CA LEU A 139 12.54 22.09 13.82
C LEU A 139 13.65 22.40 14.84
N ASP A 140 14.80 22.91 14.41
CA ASP A 140 15.96 23.21 15.27
C ASP A 140 16.30 22.05 16.25
N LEU A 141 16.43 20.85 15.70
CA LEU A 141 16.69 19.63 16.46
C LEU A 141 18.19 19.43 16.72
N THR A 142 18.51 18.84 17.87
CA THR A 142 19.87 18.29 18.04
C THR A 142 20.14 17.19 17.01
N PRO A 143 21.42 16.96 16.61
CA PRO A 143 21.73 15.93 15.61
C PRO A 143 21.15 14.54 15.91
N LYS A 144 21.10 14.15 17.20
CA LYS A 144 20.48 12.87 17.61
C LYS A 144 18.96 12.84 17.42
N ALA A 145 18.29 13.96 17.71
CA ALA A 145 16.85 14.05 17.51
C ALA A 145 16.50 14.08 16.03
N ALA A 146 17.26 14.84 15.22
CA ALA A 146 17.11 14.88 13.77
C ALA A 146 17.26 13.49 13.13
N ALA A 147 18.37 12.80 13.42
CA ALA A 147 18.63 11.45 12.89
C ALA A 147 17.53 10.46 13.28
N MET A 148 17.02 10.53 14.52
CA MET A 148 15.94 9.67 14.97
C MET A 148 14.62 9.99 14.29
N LEU A 149 14.30 11.26 14.06
CA LEU A 149 13.07 11.65 13.37
C LEU A 149 13.13 11.30 11.87
N GLU A 150 14.28 11.52 11.22
CA GLU A 150 14.52 11.04 9.86
C GLU A 150 14.35 9.52 9.74
N PHE A 151 14.91 8.77 10.69
CA PHE A 151 14.72 7.32 10.75
C PHE A 151 13.23 6.95 10.82
N PHE A 152 12.45 7.56 11.71
CA PHE A 152 11.02 7.27 11.82
C PHE A 152 10.25 7.61 10.53
N VAL A 153 10.59 8.73 9.89
CA VAL A 153 9.98 9.08 8.59
C VAL A 153 10.32 8.04 7.53
N ARG A 154 11.60 7.68 7.38
CA ARG A 154 12.03 6.67 6.40
C ARG A 154 11.30 5.34 6.59
N VAL A 155 11.21 4.85 7.81
CA VAL A 155 10.51 3.61 8.13
C VAL A 155 9.00 3.71 7.85
N ALA A 156 8.37 4.84 8.19
CA ALA A 156 6.94 5.01 8.00
C ALA A 156 6.56 5.22 6.52
N THR A 157 7.44 5.81 5.71
CA THR A 157 7.16 6.12 4.30
C THR A 157 7.80 5.16 3.32
N TYR A 158 8.72 4.30 3.77
CA TYR A 158 9.53 3.40 2.94
C TYR A 158 10.35 4.14 1.87
N THR A 159 10.73 5.40 2.10
CA THR A 159 11.58 6.17 1.21
C THR A 159 12.85 6.68 1.89
N ALA A 160 13.94 6.78 1.13
CA ALA A 160 15.20 7.39 1.56
C ALA A 160 15.31 8.85 1.11
N ASP A 161 14.61 9.21 0.04
CA ASP A 161 14.68 10.55 -0.58
C ASP A 161 13.71 11.51 0.14
N LEU A 162 14.22 12.15 1.20
CA LEU A 162 13.47 13.14 1.98
C LEU A 162 13.41 14.51 1.30
N ASP A 163 14.26 14.74 0.30
CA ASP A 163 14.26 15.97 -0.49
C ASP A 163 13.10 15.97 -1.51
N ALA A 164 12.78 14.81 -2.07
CA ALA A 164 11.63 14.65 -2.97
C ALA A 164 10.31 14.34 -2.24
N LEU A 165 10.35 13.89 -0.98
CA LEU A 165 9.16 13.52 -0.22
C LEU A 165 8.44 14.75 0.35
N PRO A 166 7.17 15.05 -0.02
CA PRO A 166 6.39 16.08 0.64
C PRO A 166 6.15 15.78 2.12
N ALA A 167 6.26 16.77 2.98
CA ALA A 167 6.16 16.58 4.42
C ALA A 167 4.76 16.16 4.88
N ASP A 168 3.70 16.48 4.15
CA ASP A 168 2.34 16.01 4.43
C ASP A 168 2.22 14.48 4.33
N VAL A 169 2.99 13.84 3.44
CA VAL A 169 3.11 12.37 3.40
C VAL A 169 3.75 11.84 4.68
N ALA A 170 4.83 12.48 5.14
CA ALA A 170 5.48 12.11 6.40
C ALA A 170 4.52 12.27 7.59
N PHE A 171 3.77 13.38 7.64
CA PHE A 171 2.74 13.63 8.66
C PHE A 171 1.67 12.55 8.65
N ALA A 172 1.09 12.23 7.49
CA ALA A 172 0.06 11.20 7.35
C ALA A 172 0.54 9.83 7.85
N GLN A 173 1.77 9.46 7.51
CA GLN A 173 2.33 8.17 7.90
C GLN A 173 2.73 8.12 9.38
N LEU A 174 3.29 9.18 9.94
CA LEU A 174 3.58 9.26 11.37
C LEU A 174 2.30 9.20 12.20
N HIS A 175 1.21 9.85 11.77
CA HIS A 175 -0.11 9.71 12.39
C HIS A 175 -0.62 8.25 12.36
N GLY A 176 -0.51 7.59 11.20
CA GLY A 176 -0.92 6.20 11.03
C GLY A 176 -0.11 5.23 11.89
N ALA A 177 1.20 5.45 11.98
CA ALA A 177 2.13 4.60 12.74
C ALA A 177 1.88 4.63 14.26
N LEU A 178 1.33 5.72 14.81
CA LEU A 178 0.94 5.79 16.23
C LEU A 178 -0.13 4.75 16.62
N LYS A 179 -0.91 4.26 15.67
CA LYS A 179 -1.91 3.21 15.88
C LYS A 179 -1.37 1.81 15.56
N TYR A 180 -0.06 1.66 15.46
CA TYR A 180 0.68 0.45 15.14
C TYR A 180 0.51 -0.03 13.69
N VAL A 181 1.42 -0.91 13.30
CA VAL A 181 1.37 -1.67 12.06
C VAL A 181 1.14 -3.14 12.39
N GLY A 182 0.47 -3.86 11.49
CA GLY A 182 0.25 -5.29 11.59
C GLY A 182 0.77 -6.02 10.37
N TYR A 183 1.26 -7.24 10.57
CA TYR A 183 1.60 -8.18 9.51
C TYR A 183 0.54 -9.26 9.45
N PRO A 184 -0.11 -9.48 8.29
CA PRO A 184 -1.05 -10.59 8.15
C PRO A 184 -0.36 -11.94 8.42
N ASP A 185 -0.98 -12.76 9.26
CA ASP A 185 -0.39 -14.03 9.73
C ASP A 185 -0.14 -15.01 8.59
N GLU A 186 -0.97 -14.99 7.55
CA GLU A 186 -0.88 -15.84 6.37
C GLU A 186 -0.25 -15.12 5.16
N GLY A 187 0.33 -13.93 5.35
CA GLY A 187 0.87 -13.08 4.28
C GLY A 187 -0.17 -12.19 3.62
N TRP A 188 0.30 -11.40 2.67
CA TRP A 188 -0.55 -10.40 2.00
C TRP A 188 -1.55 -11.00 1.02
N GLN A 189 -1.33 -12.24 0.59
CA GLN A 189 -2.28 -12.96 -0.27
C GLN A 189 -3.67 -13.05 0.36
N VAL A 190 -3.78 -13.12 1.67
CA VAL A 190 -5.08 -13.15 2.38
C VAL A 190 -5.93 -11.91 2.12
N LEU A 191 -5.31 -10.74 1.93
CA LEU A 191 -6.03 -9.52 1.52
C LEU A 191 -6.50 -9.61 0.08
N VAL A 192 -5.66 -10.11 -0.81
CA VAL A 192 -5.97 -10.30 -2.23
C VAL A 192 -7.15 -11.26 -2.38
N ASP A 193 -7.06 -12.44 -1.75
CA ASP A 193 -8.08 -13.47 -1.82
C ASP A 193 -9.40 -13.01 -1.18
N GLY A 194 -9.30 -12.32 -0.04
CA GLY A 194 -10.46 -11.76 0.64
C GLY A 194 -11.19 -10.69 -0.19
N LEU A 195 -10.44 -9.79 -0.84
CA LEU A 195 -11.03 -8.77 -1.72
C LEU A 195 -11.61 -9.38 -2.99
N LEU A 196 -10.94 -10.37 -3.58
CA LEU A 196 -11.46 -11.09 -4.73
C LEU A 196 -12.77 -11.84 -4.36
N ALA A 197 -12.77 -12.55 -3.24
CA ALA A 197 -13.95 -13.22 -2.73
C ALA A 197 -15.10 -12.23 -2.44
N ALA A 198 -14.80 -11.04 -1.90
CA ALA A 198 -15.78 -9.99 -1.68
C ALA A 198 -16.37 -9.45 -2.99
N ALA A 199 -15.56 -9.34 -4.05
CA ALA A 199 -16.01 -8.90 -5.37
C ALA A 199 -16.87 -9.99 -6.05
N THR A 200 -16.39 -11.22 -6.14
CA THR A 200 -17.09 -12.33 -6.78
C THR A 200 -18.34 -12.73 -6.01
N GLY A 201 -18.30 -12.74 -4.68
CA GLY A 201 -19.46 -12.96 -3.83
C GLY A 201 -20.55 -11.89 -3.98
N ALA A 202 -20.21 -10.69 -4.46
CA ALA A 202 -21.15 -9.64 -4.84
C ALA A 202 -21.56 -9.70 -6.33
N GLY A 203 -21.13 -10.72 -7.08
CA GLY A 203 -21.51 -10.94 -8.48
C GLY A 203 -20.53 -10.40 -9.51
N ALA A 204 -19.33 -9.96 -9.12
CA ALA A 204 -18.29 -9.58 -10.08
C ALA A 204 -17.73 -10.84 -10.80
N GLU A 205 -17.56 -10.74 -12.11
CA GLU A 205 -16.80 -11.71 -12.90
C GLU A 205 -15.33 -11.34 -12.90
N PHE A 206 -14.44 -12.32 -12.71
CA PHE A 206 -13.01 -12.13 -12.84
C PHE A 206 -12.44 -12.97 -13.98
N ARG A 207 -11.65 -12.35 -14.86
CA ARG A 207 -10.92 -13.01 -15.95
C ARG A 207 -9.43 -12.73 -15.80
N ALA A 208 -8.68 -13.75 -15.44
CA ALA A 208 -7.23 -13.74 -15.49
C ALA A 208 -6.72 -13.86 -16.93
N HIS A 209 -5.44 -13.61 -17.13
CA HIS A 209 -4.74 -13.71 -18.43
C HIS A 209 -5.42 -12.90 -19.55
N THR A 210 -6.09 -11.81 -19.17
CA THR A 210 -6.80 -10.91 -20.08
C THR A 210 -6.23 -9.50 -19.96
N ARG A 211 -5.31 -9.17 -20.87
CA ARG A 211 -4.66 -7.85 -20.88
C ARG A 211 -5.51 -6.84 -21.64
N VAL A 212 -5.82 -5.72 -20.99
CA VAL A 212 -6.45 -4.57 -21.64
C VAL A 212 -5.41 -3.83 -22.49
N ALA A 213 -5.76 -3.54 -23.73
CA ALA A 213 -4.91 -2.83 -24.71
C ALA A 213 -5.29 -1.36 -24.83
N GLY A 214 -6.53 -0.98 -24.56
CA GLY A 214 -7.00 0.40 -24.62
C GLY A 214 -8.49 0.53 -24.30
N ILE A 215 -8.92 1.77 -24.12
CA ILE A 215 -10.34 2.13 -23.92
C ILE A 215 -10.67 3.20 -24.95
N GLU A 216 -11.77 3.00 -25.67
CA GLU A 216 -12.22 3.88 -26.75
C GLU A 216 -13.72 4.17 -26.60
N GLY A 217 -14.22 5.23 -27.23
CA GLY A 217 -15.63 5.59 -27.23
C GLY A 217 -15.91 6.91 -26.53
N GLU A 218 -17.14 7.07 -26.08
CA GLU A 218 -17.69 8.30 -25.49
C GLU A 218 -18.34 8.01 -24.14
N PRO A 219 -18.62 9.04 -23.31
CA PRO A 219 -19.29 8.87 -22.03
C PRO A 219 -20.57 8.05 -22.13
N GLY A 220 -20.64 6.97 -21.34
CA GLY A 220 -21.76 6.02 -21.30
C GLY A 220 -21.71 4.92 -22.37
N ALA A 221 -20.79 5.00 -23.35
CA ALA A 221 -20.64 4.04 -24.43
C ALA A 221 -19.16 3.66 -24.65
N TRP A 222 -18.47 3.33 -23.57
CA TRP A 222 -17.08 2.93 -23.63
C TRP A 222 -16.90 1.51 -24.20
N ARG A 223 -15.81 1.27 -24.87
CA ARG A 223 -15.36 -0.06 -25.31
C ARG A 223 -13.96 -0.30 -24.76
N VAL A 224 -13.85 -1.35 -23.97
CA VAL A 224 -12.55 -1.81 -23.45
C VAL A 224 -12.03 -2.89 -24.39
N ARG A 225 -10.92 -2.61 -25.07
CA ARG A 225 -10.29 -3.53 -26.00
C ARG A 225 -9.20 -4.33 -25.32
N THR A 226 -9.26 -5.64 -25.47
CA THR A 226 -8.21 -6.56 -24.98
C THR A 226 -7.08 -6.72 -25.99
N GLN A 227 -5.94 -7.23 -25.56
CA GLN A 227 -4.83 -7.55 -26.45
C GLN A 227 -5.17 -8.66 -27.47
N ALA A 228 -6.12 -9.53 -27.14
CA ALA A 228 -6.64 -10.56 -28.05
C ALA A 228 -7.62 -10.02 -29.09
N GLY A 229 -7.93 -8.72 -29.07
CA GLY A 229 -8.84 -8.08 -30.03
C GLY A 229 -10.32 -8.12 -29.61
N GLU A 230 -10.67 -8.67 -28.43
CA GLU A 230 -12.05 -8.62 -27.91
C GLU A 230 -12.43 -7.19 -27.54
N GLU A 231 -13.59 -6.72 -27.98
CA GLU A 231 -14.19 -5.45 -27.59
C GLU A 231 -15.30 -5.68 -26.55
N ILE A 232 -15.13 -5.12 -25.37
CA ILE A 232 -16.03 -5.28 -24.23
C ILE A 232 -16.73 -3.94 -23.99
N PRO A 233 -18.05 -3.86 -24.22
CA PRO A 233 -18.81 -2.63 -23.96
C PRO A 233 -18.93 -2.37 -22.47
N ALA A 234 -18.83 -1.08 -22.08
CA ALA A 234 -18.91 -0.64 -20.70
C ALA A 234 -19.61 0.71 -20.58
N ALA A 235 -20.48 0.86 -19.59
CA ALA A 235 -21.04 2.14 -19.21
C ALA A 235 -20.01 3.02 -18.47
N ALA A 236 -19.11 2.37 -17.71
CA ALA A 236 -17.99 2.99 -17.04
C ALA A 236 -16.80 2.05 -16.99
N ALA A 237 -15.57 2.59 -16.86
CA ALA A 237 -14.39 1.78 -16.66
C ALA A 237 -13.43 2.37 -15.60
N VAL A 238 -12.73 1.46 -14.88
CA VAL A 238 -11.68 1.80 -13.92
C VAL A 238 -10.36 1.23 -14.42
N VAL A 239 -9.32 2.08 -14.53
CA VAL A 239 -7.97 1.66 -14.88
C VAL A 239 -7.11 1.63 -13.61
N ALA A 240 -6.71 0.42 -13.18
CA ALA A 240 -5.94 0.16 -11.97
C ALA A 240 -4.68 -0.68 -12.28
N THR A 241 -4.01 -0.37 -13.39
CA THR A 241 -2.93 -1.19 -13.98
C THR A 241 -1.52 -0.82 -13.51
N GLY A 242 -1.36 -0.22 -12.36
CA GLY A 242 -0.04 0.09 -11.78
C GLY A 242 0.42 1.51 -12.07
N THR A 243 1.34 1.75 -13.00
CA THR A 243 1.98 3.05 -13.16
C THR A 243 1.10 4.10 -13.85
N PRO A 244 1.27 5.40 -13.52
CA PRO A 244 0.60 6.50 -14.23
C PRO A 244 0.81 6.45 -15.75
N ALA A 245 2.04 6.20 -16.19
CA ALA A 245 2.36 6.11 -17.61
C ALA A 245 1.67 4.92 -18.31
N GLY A 246 1.58 3.76 -17.62
CA GLY A 246 0.83 2.60 -18.12
C GLY A 246 -0.67 2.90 -18.23
N THR A 247 -1.22 3.55 -17.21
CA THR A 247 -2.62 3.96 -17.18
C THR A 247 -2.97 4.94 -18.29
N ARG A 248 -2.14 5.98 -18.50
CA ARG A 248 -2.34 6.96 -19.58
C ARG A 248 -2.44 6.34 -20.98
N ARG A 249 -1.67 5.30 -21.26
CA ARG A 249 -1.71 4.62 -22.56
C ARG A 249 -3.01 3.89 -22.85
N LEU A 250 -3.78 3.57 -21.82
CA LEU A 250 -5.07 2.88 -21.97
C LEU A 250 -6.24 3.84 -22.15
N LEU A 251 -6.07 5.12 -21.84
CA LEU A 251 -7.13 6.11 -21.86
C LEU A 251 -7.23 6.80 -23.25
N PRO A 252 -8.45 7.13 -23.73
CA PRO A 252 -8.67 7.69 -25.06
C PRO A 252 -8.08 9.07 -25.26
N ALA A 253 -8.04 9.88 -24.18
CA ALA A 253 -7.32 11.16 -24.16
C ALA A 253 -6.32 11.08 -23.02
N ALA A 254 -5.03 11.03 -23.32
CA ALA A 254 -3.99 10.90 -22.33
C ALA A 254 -4.03 12.11 -21.35
N PRO A 255 -4.57 11.96 -20.14
CA PRO A 255 -4.67 13.08 -19.21
C PRO A 255 -3.28 13.56 -18.82
N HIS A 256 -3.15 14.87 -18.64
CA HIS A 256 -1.94 15.45 -18.08
C HIS A 256 -2.04 15.43 -16.55
N TRP A 257 -1.04 14.85 -15.90
CA TRP A 257 -0.98 14.75 -14.45
C TRP A 257 0.27 15.42 -13.89
N ASP A 258 0.12 16.68 -13.49
CA ASP A 258 1.23 17.52 -12.99
C ASP A 258 1.58 17.27 -11.53
N GLY A 259 0.72 16.57 -10.81
CA GLY A 259 0.85 16.33 -9.37
C GLY A 259 1.71 15.13 -9.00
N LEU A 260 2.50 14.60 -9.93
CA LEU A 260 3.29 13.37 -9.74
C LEU A 260 4.78 13.66 -9.70
N GLY A 261 5.42 13.18 -8.66
CA GLY A 261 6.86 13.13 -8.47
C GLY A 261 7.46 11.75 -8.86
N PRO A 262 8.70 11.49 -8.45
CA PRO A 262 9.39 10.26 -8.81
C PRO A 262 8.77 9.00 -8.20
N GLU A 263 9.10 7.85 -8.77
CA GLU A 263 8.84 6.54 -8.21
C GLU A 263 9.66 6.31 -6.93
N VAL A 264 9.09 5.60 -5.97
CA VAL A 264 9.82 5.13 -4.78
C VAL A 264 10.17 3.67 -4.98
N THR A 265 11.45 3.35 -4.85
CA THR A 265 11.96 1.99 -5.01
C THR A 265 12.70 1.49 -3.78
N ALA A 266 12.85 0.16 -3.67
CA ALA A 266 13.65 -0.49 -2.65
C ALA A 266 14.31 -1.75 -3.21
N ALA A 267 15.50 -2.07 -2.71
CA ALA A 267 16.06 -3.41 -2.83
C ALA A 267 15.60 -4.25 -1.64
N CYS A 268 15.24 -5.52 -1.89
CA CYS A 268 14.78 -6.41 -0.83
C CYS A 268 15.41 -7.79 -0.95
N LEU A 269 15.89 -8.32 0.19
CA LEU A 269 16.36 -9.68 0.35
C LEU A 269 15.40 -10.40 1.30
N ASP A 270 14.63 -11.33 0.77
CA ASP A 270 13.71 -12.18 1.52
C ASP A 270 14.45 -13.45 1.95
N LEU A 271 14.37 -13.81 3.23
CA LEU A 271 15.09 -14.94 3.83
C LEU A 271 14.13 -15.87 4.55
N GLY A 272 14.12 -17.15 4.16
CA GLY A 272 13.61 -18.24 4.96
C GLY A 272 14.71 -18.72 5.91
N VAL A 273 14.50 -18.63 7.23
CA VAL A 273 15.53 -18.95 8.22
C VAL A 273 15.16 -20.18 9.05
N ARG A 274 16.18 -20.94 9.49
CA ARG A 274 16.03 -22.19 10.24
C ARG A 274 15.59 -22.00 11.70
N HIS A 275 15.36 -20.77 12.13
CA HIS A 275 14.95 -20.43 13.50
C HIS A 275 14.02 -19.20 13.54
N THR A 276 13.34 -18.98 14.68
CA THR A 276 12.40 -17.86 14.88
C THR A 276 12.97 -16.73 15.77
N ARG A 277 14.29 -16.70 16.01
CA ARG A 277 14.91 -15.79 16.99
C ARG A 277 15.22 -14.40 16.45
N THR A 278 14.97 -14.15 15.17
CA THR A 278 15.26 -12.87 14.53
C THR A 278 14.46 -11.74 15.15
N ARG A 279 15.08 -10.59 15.35
CA ARG A 279 14.47 -9.38 15.91
C ARG A 279 14.40 -8.30 14.85
N LEU A 280 13.48 -7.36 15.03
CA LEU A 280 13.45 -6.13 14.26
C LEU A 280 14.80 -5.41 14.34
N ALA A 281 15.33 -5.01 13.20
CA ALA A 281 16.50 -4.17 13.12
C ALA A 281 16.34 -3.08 12.05
N PHE A 282 16.94 -1.91 12.30
CA PHE A 282 16.85 -0.77 11.39
C PHE A 282 18.21 -0.07 11.31
N GLY A 283 18.48 0.57 10.17
CA GLY A 283 19.58 1.51 10.03
C GLY A 283 19.18 2.90 10.53
N LEU A 284 19.94 3.47 11.48
CA LEU A 284 19.78 4.86 11.88
C LEU A 284 20.46 5.79 10.87
N ASP A 285 21.67 5.46 10.47
CA ASP A 285 22.49 6.26 9.54
C ASP A 285 22.24 5.87 8.07
N GLU A 286 21.67 4.69 7.85
CA GLU A 286 21.40 4.12 6.52
C GLU A 286 19.93 3.73 6.40
N PRO A 287 19.35 3.75 5.17
CA PRO A 287 17.95 3.42 4.93
C PRO A 287 17.70 1.90 4.92
N LEU A 288 18.10 1.22 6.00
CA LEU A 288 18.01 -0.24 6.14
C LEU A 288 16.88 -0.66 7.09
N TYR A 289 16.25 -1.76 6.76
CA TYR A 289 15.15 -2.35 7.50
C TYR A 289 15.23 -3.88 7.48
N LEU A 290 15.07 -4.51 8.63
CA LEU A 290 14.98 -5.95 8.77
C LEU A 290 13.80 -6.29 9.68
N SER A 291 12.87 -7.09 9.17
CA SER A 291 11.65 -7.45 9.88
C SER A 291 11.37 -8.96 9.80
N PRO A 292 11.21 -9.63 10.95
CA PRO A 292 10.63 -10.96 10.99
C PRO A 292 9.11 -10.87 10.77
N HIS A 293 8.60 -11.65 9.81
CA HIS A 293 7.19 -11.62 9.40
C HIS A 293 6.40 -12.87 9.82
N ALA A 294 6.98 -13.78 10.55
CA ALA A 294 6.26 -14.97 10.97
C ALA A 294 6.80 -15.59 12.25
N PRO A 295 6.68 -14.94 13.39
CA PRO A 295 6.85 -15.67 14.64
C PRO A 295 5.61 -16.53 14.91
N GLY A 296 5.54 -17.71 14.30
CA GLY A 296 4.44 -18.65 14.48
C GLY A 296 3.31 -18.61 13.43
N GLY A 297 3.47 -17.85 12.32
CA GLY A 297 2.47 -17.77 11.25
C GLY A 297 2.66 -18.80 10.14
N ALA A 298 1.71 -18.86 9.20
CA ALA A 298 1.69 -19.78 8.07
C ALA A 298 2.67 -19.41 6.93
N LEU A 299 3.64 -18.51 7.18
CA LEU A 299 4.60 -18.06 6.17
C LEU A 299 5.88 -18.89 6.11
N ALA A 300 6.12 -19.75 7.10
CA ALA A 300 7.31 -20.61 7.17
C ALA A 300 6.93 -21.99 7.74
N PRO A 301 7.68 -23.04 7.41
CA PRO A 301 7.54 -24.34 8.06
C PRO A 301 7.70 -24.26 9.58
N ALA A 302 7.12 -25.21 10.31
CA ALA A 302 7.17 -25.26 11.77
C ALA A 302 8.61 -25.13 12.29
N GLY A 303 8.83 -24.26 13.28
CA GLY A 303 10.13 -23.99 13.89
C GLY A 303 11.06 -23.11 13.05
N ARG A 304 10.64 -22.69 11.85
CA ARG A 304 11.38 -21.80 10.95
C ARG A 304 10.78 -20.39 10.96
N GLY A 305 11.54 -19.42 10.45
CA GLY A 305 11.12 -18.02 10.36
C GLY A 305 11.21 -17.49 8.94
N MET A 306 10.50 -16.42 8.66
CA MET A 306 10.60 -15.64 7.44
C MET A 306 10.97 -14.19 7.78
N VAL A 307 11.94 -13.64 7.07
CA VAL A 307 12.52 -12.32 7.33
C VAL A 307 12.62 -11.54 6.03
N HIS A 308 12.17 -10.30 6.05
CA HIS A 308 12.45 -9.34 4.99
C HIS A 308 13.58 -8.41 5.41
N VAL A 309 14.56 -8.22 4.52
CA VAL A 309 15.66 -7.27 4.68
C VAL A 309 15.57 -6.30 3.52
N ALA A 310 15.41 -5.01 3.77
CA ALA A 310 15.20 -4.02 2.72
C ALA A 310 16.13 -2.81 2.87
N ARG A 311 16.46 -2.21 1.73
CA ARG A 311 17.10 -0.91 1.62
C ARG A 311 16.19 0.01 0.81
N TYR A 312 15.77 1.10 1.43
CA TYR A 312 14.98 2.12 0.74
C TYR A 312 15.85 2.87 -0.26
N GLY A 313 15.33 3.13 -1.47
CA GLY A 313 16.08 3.74 -2.55
C GLY A 313 17.10 2.74 -3.13
N ALA A 314 16.65 1.82 -3.98
CA ALA A 314 17.55 0.91 -4.69
C ALA A 314 18.56 1.70 -5.55
N THR A 315 19.82 1.27 -5.56
CA THR A 315 20.88 1.95 -6.29
C THR A 315 21.58 1.05 -7.30
N ALA A 316 22.32 0.05 -6.82
CA ALA A 316 23.07 -0.89 -7.65
C ALA A 316 22.83 -2.32 -7.14
N PRO A 317 22.28 -3.23 -7.95
CA PRO A 317 21.83 -4.55 -7.48
C PRO A 317 22.85 -5.32 -6.67
N ASP A 318 24.09 -5.44 -7.14
CA ASP A 318 25.12 -6.23 -6.45
C ASP A 318 25.56 -5.58 -5.13
N ALA A 319 25.73 -4.25 -5.11
CA ALA A 319 26.08 -3.51 -3.92
C ALA A 319 24.93 -3.54 -2.88
N ASP A 320 23.69 -3.41 -3.34
CA ASP A 320 22.51 -3.48 -2.48
C ASP A 320 22.37 -4.88 -1.88
N ARG A 321 22.57 -5.94 -2.66
CA ARG A 321 22.53 -7.32 -2.18
C ARG A 321 23.59 -7.57 -1.11
N ALA A 322 24.83 -7.23 -1.39
CA ALA A 322 25.93 -7.40 -0.44
C ALA A 322 25.68 -6.62 0.86
N ARG A 323 25.12 -5.40 0.76
CA ARG A 323 24.78 -4.59 1.93
C ARG A 323 23.65 -5.20 2.76
N LEU A 324 22.62 -5.76 2.13
CA LEU A 324 21.52 -6.44 2.80
C LEU A 324 21.97 -7.73 3.49
N GLU A 325 22.81 -8.53 2.84
CA GLU A 325 23.44 -9.72 3.43
C GLU A 325 24.31 -9.37 4.65
N SER A 326 25.14 -8.34 4.54
CA SER A 326 25.94 -7.82 5.65
C SER A 326 25.08 -7.34 6.82
N PHE A 327 23.96 -6.66 6.53
CA PHE A 327 23.04 -6.19 7.57
C PHE A 327 22.30 -7.36 8.25
N ALA A 328 21.88 -8.37 7.50
CA ALA A 328 21.28 -9.58 8.03
C ALA A 328 22.25 -10.33 8.96
N ALA A 329 23.51 -10.46 8.54
CA ALA A 329 24.57 -11.07 9.36
C ALA A 329 24.82 -10.29 10.66
N ALA A 330 24.90 -8.95 10.59
CA ALA A 330 25.01 -8.09 11.76
C ALA A 330 23.82 -8.23 12.71
N ALA A 331 22.61 -8.47 12.17
CA ALA A 331 21.39 -8.73 12.94
C ALA A 331 21.31 -10.16 13.52
N GLY A 332 22.32 -11.01 13.28
CA GLY A 332 22.44 -12.36 13.84
C GLY A 332 21.91 -13.48 12.96
N ILE A 333 21.73 -13.26 11.66
CA ILE A 333 21.38 -14.30 10.68
C ILE A 333 22.66 -14.76 10.01
N ALA A 334 23.20 -15.90 10.45
CA ALA A 334 24.37 -16.50 9.82
C ALA A 334 23.99 -17.13 8.46
N ALA A 335 24.96 -17.25 7.55
CA ALA A 335 24.72 -17.87 6.24
C ALA A 335 24.18 -19.30 6.37
N GLY A 336 24.64 -20.09 7.34
CA GLY A 336 24.16 -21.44 7.63
C GLY A 336 22.71 -21.50 8.15
N ASP A 337 22.17 -20.40 8.63
CA ASP A 337 20.77 -20.30 9.09
C ASP A 337 19.80 -20.09 7.93
N ILE A 338 20.27 -19.73 6.75
CA ILE A 338 19.42 -19.45 5.58
C ILE A 338 19.03 -20.79 4.94
N ALA A 339 17.72 -21.02 4.83
CA ALA A 339 17.15 -22.19 4.18
C ALA A 339 16.60 -21.88 2.79
N ALA A 340 16.15 -20.65 2.56
CA ALA A 340 15.68 -20.15 1.27
C ALA A 340 15.98 -18.67 1.18
N SER A 341 16.23 -18.14 -0.02
CA SER A 341 16.45 -16.71 -0.22
C SER A 341 15.95 -16.26 -1.59
N ARG A 342 15.43 -15.02 -1.62
CA ARG A 342 15.03 -14.34 -2.86
C ARG A 342 15.49 -12.89 -2.80
N PHE A 343 16.12 -12.43 -3.88
CA PHE A 343 16.53 -11.04 -4.01
C PHE A 343 15.69 -10.29 -5.04
N LEU A 344 15.14 -9.16 -4.64
CA LEU A 344 14.36 -8.23 -5.45
C LEU A 344 15.17 -6.94 -5.60
N PRO A 345 15.92 -6.75 -6.69
CA PRO A 345 16.90 -5.67 -6.80
C PRO A 345 16.28 -4.29 -6.93
N ASN A 346 15.11 -4.20 -7.49
CA ASN A 346 14.40 -2.93 -7.72
C ASN A 346 12.90 -3.13 -7.60
N MET A 347 12.43 -3.13 -6.37
CA MET A 347 11.00 -3.28 -6.07
C MET A 347 10.35 -1.89 -6.04
N THR A 348 9.30 -1.69 -6.84
CA THR A 348 8.45 -0.50 -6.74
C THR A 348 7.67 -0.50 -5.44
N VAL A 349 7.97 0.44 -4.57
CA VAL A 349 7.24 0.68 -3.31
C VAL A 349 6.00 1.53 -3.57
N VAL A 350 6.18 2.67 -4.26
CA VAL A 350 5.09 3.54 -4.73
C VAL A 350 5.38 3.96 -6.16
N THR A 351 4.37 3.93 -7.01
CA THR A 351 4.55 4.18 -8.45
C THR A 351 4.80 5.63 -8.82
N ALA A 352 4.39 6.57 -7.99
CA ALA A 352 4.75 7.98 -8.08
C ALA A 352 4.47 8.69 -6.75
N MET A 353 5.42 9.46 -6.26
CA MET A 353 5.21 10.37 -5.13
C MET A 353 4.29 11.53 -5.54
N PRO A 354 3.58 12.17 -4.60
CA PRO A 354 3.01 13.49 -4.84
C PRO A 354 4.12 14.50 -5.17
N ALA A 355 3.83 15.46 -6.04
CA ALA A 355 4.79 16.52 -6.35
C ALA A 355 4.97 17.46 -5.14
N LEU A 356 6.20 17.95 -4.94
CA LEU A 356 6.49 19.01 -3.96
C LEU A 356 5.61 20.24 -4.22
N GLY A 357 5.18 20.89 -3.15
CA GLY A 357 4.29 22.05 -3.19
C GLY A 357 2.81 21.70 -3.45
N ARG A 358 2.49 20.45 -3.82
CA ARG A 358 1.11 19.96 -4.04
C ARG A 358 0.67 18.92 -3.02
N GLY A 359 1.60 18.12 -2.52
CA GLY A 359 1.35 17.09 -1.52
C GLY A 359 0.29 16.07 -1.90
N LEU A 360 -0.27 15.39 -0.90
CA LEU A 360 -1.30 14.35 -1.08
C LEU A 360 -2.56 14.87 -1.80
N ALA A 361 -2.98 16.09 -1.49
CA ALA A 361 -4.16 16.70 -2.11
C ALA A 361 -3.96 17.02 -3.61
N GLY A 362 -2.72 17.21 -4.05
CA GLY A 362 -2.36 17.48 -5.44
C GLY A 362 -2.24 16.24 -6.32
N ARG A 363 -2.39 15.02 -5.78
CA ARG A 363 -2.40 13.82 -6.61
C ARG A 363 -3.57 13.82 -7.60
N PRO A 364 -3.42 13.16 -8.76
CA PRO A 364 -4.50 13.04 -9.73
C PRO A 364 -5.81 12.59 -9.09
N PRO A 365 -6.93 13.25 -9.40
CA PRO A 365 -8.23 12.79 -8.94
C PRO A 365 -8.55 11.42 -9.53
N VAL A 366 -9.39 10.65 -8.84
CA VAL A 366 -9.83 9.34 -9.30
C VAL A 366 -10.65 9.44 -10.60
N SER A 367 -11.42 10.52 -10.79
CA SER A 367 -12.18 10.76 -12.02
C SER A 367 -11.27 11.34 -13.11
N VAL A 368 -11.36 10.82 -14.33
CA VAL A 368 -10.69 11.38 -15.50
C VAL A 368 -11.52 12.55 -16.03
N ALA A 369 -11.06 13.78 -15.79
CA ALA A 369 -11.84 14.99 -16.09
C ALA A 369 -12.26 15.13 -17.58
N SER A 370 -11.41 14.66 -18.49
CA SER A 370 -11.65 14.71 -19.95
C SER A 370 -12.55 13.58 -20.46
N ALA A 371 -12.97 12.61 -19.60
CA ALA A 371 -13.65 11.40 -20.03
C ALA A 371 -14.63 10.91 -18.94
N ALA A 372 -15.84 11.46 -18.92
CA ALA A 372 -16.85 11.10 -17.92
C ALA A 372 -17.18 9.59 -17.99
N GLY A 373 -17.22 8.93 -16.84
CA GLY A 373 -17.37 7.48 -16.75
C GLY A 373 -16.05 6.69 -16.77
N LEU A 374 -14.91 7.38 -16.98
CA LEU A 374 -13.60 6.75 -16.79
C LEU A 374 -12.97 7.19 -15.47
N PHE A 375 -12.37 6.22 -14.79
CA PHE A 375 -11.75 6.40 -13.49
C PHE A 375 -10.38 5.73 -13.44
N VAL A 376 -9.52 6.23 -12.56
CA VAL A 376 -8.20 5.66 -12.30
C VAL A 376 -8.06 5.33 -10.82
N ALA A 377 -7.30 4.29 -10.51
CA ALA A 377 -7.03 3.90 -9.13
C ALA A 377 -5.59 3.33 -9.00
N GLY A 378 -4.98 3.59 -7.86
CA GLY A 378 -3.61 3.16 -7.55
C GLY A 378 -3.05 3.93 -6.38
N ASP A 379 -1.83 3.65 -6.00
CA ASP A 379 -1.11 4.32 -4.92
C ASP A 379 -0.73 5.78 -5.22
N TRP A 380 -0.93 6.21 -6.45
CA TRP A 380 -0.65 7.55 -6.99
C TRP A 380 -1.90 8.41 -7.23
N ALA A 381 -3.10 7.86 -7.03
CA ALA A 381 -4.37 8.54 -7.32
C ALA A 381 -5.18 8.82 -6.04
N GLY A 382 -5.92 9.93 -6.04
CA GLY A 382 -6.74 10.39 -4.92
C GLY A 382 -5.94 10.94 -3.73
N PRO A 383 -6.55 11.70 -2.84
CA PRO A 383 -5.85 12.43 -1.77
C PRO A 383 -5.58 11.58 -0.51
N ALA A 384 -6.18 10.39 -0.38
CA ALA A 384 -6.16 9.64 0.87
C ALA A 384 -5.07 8.57 0.91
N GLY A 385 -4.33 8.52 2.01
CA GLY A 385 -3.38 7.46 2.34
C GLY A 385 -2.06 7.50 1.56
N TRP A 386 -1.22 6.54 1.84
CA TRP A 386 0.07 6.28 1.22
C TRP A 386 0.24 4.76 1.05
N LEU A 387 1.12 4.29 0.19
CA LEU A 387 1.34 2.84 -0.02
C LEU A 387 0.03 2.10 -0.39
N SER A 388 -0.22 0.96 0.25
CA SER A 388 -1.44 0.17 0.08
C SER A 388 -2.71 0.89 0.52
N ASP A 389 -2.61 1.80 1.48
CA ASP A 389 -3.73 2.63 1.93
C ASP A 389 -4.27 3.50 0.80
N ALA A 390 -3.39 4.10 0.00
CA ALA A 390 -3.79 4.88 -1.16
C ALA A 390 -4.42 4.00 -2.25
N SER A 391 -3.86 2.81 -2.50
CA SER A 391 -4.43 1.86 -3.46
C SER A 391 -5.86 1.45 -3.09
N LEU A 392 -6.08 1.10 -1.83
CA LEU A 392 -7.40 0.68 -1.35
C LEU A 392 -8.40 1.84 -1.35
N ALA A 393 -7.99 3.02 -0.88
CA ALA A 393 -8.86 4.19 -0.81
C ALA A 393 -9.26 4.70 -2.20
N SER A 394 -8.31 4.81 -3.14
CA SER A 394 -8.60 5.21 -4.51
C SER A 394 -9.45 4.17 -5.23
N GLY A 395 -9.21 2.88 -4.98
CA GLY A 395 -10.00 1.79 -5.52
C GLY A 395 -11.46 1.83 -5.05
N GLU A 396 -11.70 1.98 -3.75
CA GLU A 396 -13.06 2.12 -3.21
C GLU A 396 -13.77 3.35 -3.82
N GLN A 397 -13.07 4.48 -3.90
CA GLN A 397 -13.63 5.70 -4.51
C GLN A 397 -13.97 5.49 -5.99
N ALA A 398 -13.05 4.89 -6.77
CA ALA A 398 -13.25 4.59 -8.18
C ALA A 398 -14.45 3.65 -8.38
N GLY A 399 -14.54 2.57 -7.60
CA GLY A 399 -15.64 1.60 -7.68
C GLY A 399 -16.98 2.24 -7.39
N ARG A 400 -17.06 3.09 -6.37
CA ARG A 400 -18.30 3.82 -6.04
C ARG A 400 -18.73 4.77 -7.15
N LEU A 401 -17.80 5.53 -7.71
CA LEU A 401 -18.06 6.48 -8.78
C LEU A 401 -18.42 5.76 -10.10
N ALA A 402 -17.73 4.67 -10.42
CA ALA A 402 -18.02 3.86 -11.61
C ALA A 402 -19.41 3.22 -11.55
N ALA A 403 -19.78 2.68 -10.39
CA ALA A 403 -21.14 2.15 -10.20
C ALA A 403 -22.21 3.24 -10.38
N ALA A 404 -21.99 4.43 -9.79
CA ALA A 404 -22.91 5.55 -9.94
C ALA A 404 -23.02 6.05 -11.39
N ALA A 405 -21.91 6.03 -12.14
CA ALA A 405 -21.90 6.40 -13.56
C ALA A 405 -22.59 5.37 -14.46
N ALA A 406 -22.54 4.09 -14.07
CA ALA A 406 -23.15 3.00 -14.82
C ALA A 406 -24.64 2.79 -14.53
N MET A 407 -25.19 3.38 -13.44
CA MET A 407 -26.59 3.25 -13.11
C MET A 407 -27.46 4.19 -13.96
N PRO A 408 -28.63 3.71 -14.49
CA PRO A 408 -29.63 4.57 -15.14
C PRO A 408 -30.12 5.67 -14.18
N ASP A 409 -30.45 6.84 -14.73
CA ASP A 409 -30.87 8.03 -13.97
C ASP A 409 -32.02 7.78 -12.97
N GLY A 410 -32.92 6.84 -13.26
CA GLY A 410 -34.04 6.48 -12.38
C GLY A 410 -33.71 5.62 -11.15
N GLN A 411 -32.49 5.13 -11.03
CA GLN A 411 -32.03 4.28 -9.91
C GLN A 411 -30.98 4.96 -8.99
N ARG A 412 -30.53 6.14 -9.34
CA ARG A 412 -29.61 6.94 -8.54
C ARG A 412 -30.27 7.34 -7.22
N GLY A 413 -29.89 6.73 -6.13
CA GLY A 413 -30.40 7.05 -4.78
C GLY A 413 -31.17 5.95 -4.06
N ARG A 414 -31.45 4.81 -4.68
CA ARG A 414 -31.99 3.66 -3.95
C ARG A 414 -30.89 2.99 -3.12
N ARG A 415 -31.11 2.86 -1.81
CA ARG A 415 -30.23 2.10 -0.93
C ARG A 415 -30.16 0.65 -1.45
N PRO A 416 -28.94 0.05 -1.57
CA PRO A 416 -28.82 -1.35 -1.96
C PRO A 416 -29.62 -2.23 -0.99
N PRO A 417 -30.23 -3.35 -1.45
CA PRO A 417 -30.92 -4.28 -0.57
C PRO A 417 -29.95 -4.80 0.49
N ALA A 418 -30.43 -4.88 1.72
CA ALA A 418 -29.65 -5.40 2.85
C ALA A 418 -29.25 -6.84 2.53
N VAL A 419 -27.96 -7.13 2.66
CA VAL A 419 -27.42 -8.49 2.50
C VAL A 419 -28.02 -9.36 3.61
N PRO A 420 -28.69 -10.48 3.30
CA PRO A 420 -29.25 -11.37 4.32
C PRO A 420 -28.11 -11.90 5.22
N GLY A 421 -28.19 -11.63 6.52
CA GLY A 421 -27.23 -12.14 7.51
C GLY A 421 -26.46 -11.10 8.31
N GLN A 422 -26.52 -9.81 8.02
CA GLN A 422 -25.99 -8.78 8.89
C GLN A 422 -27.05 -8.31 9.90
N ARG A 423 -27.01 -8.86 11.13
CA ARG A 423 -27.76 -8.28 12.26
C ARG A 423 -27.23 -6.87 12.52
N SER A 424 -28.11 -5.87 12.48
CA SER A 424 -27.80 -4.50 12.89
C SER A 424 -27.38 -4.54 14.37
N GLY A 425 -26.18 -4.06 14.66
CA GLY A 425 -25.67 -3.95 16.04
C GLY A 425 -26.28 -2.77 16.81
N ALA A 426 -27.60 -2.73 16.90
CA ALA A 426 -28.35 -1.78 17.72
C ALA A 426 -29.26 -2.58 18.67
N ASP A 427 -28.66 -3.32 19.61
CA ASP A 427 -29.31 -3.81 20.83
C ASP A 427 -28.23 -4.45 21.73
N VAL A 428 -27.41 -3.61 22.34
CA VAL A 428 -26.67 -3.97 23.54
C VAL A 428 -27.27 -3.17 24.69
N PRO A 429 -28.03 -3.76 25.62
CA PRO A 429 -28.52 -3.05 26.77
C PRO A 429 -27.35 -2.68 27.67
N ALA A 430 -27.26 -1.43 28.07
CA ALA A 430 -26.35 -0.93 29.10
C ALA A 430 -26.56 -1.71 30.39
N ARG A 431 -25.59 -2.48 30.84
CA ARG A 431 -25.54 -3.00 32.20
C ARG A 431 -24.95 -1.91 33.09
N ARG A 432 -25.72 -1.63 34.12
CA ARG A 432 -25.34 -0.78 35.28
C ARG A 432 -24.20 -1.39 36.08
#